data_a17b53517d8c793f3e5b20b00d1ee212
#
_entry.id   a17b53517d8c793f3e5b20b00d1ee212
#
_cell.length_a   1.000
_cell.length_b   1.000
_cell.length_c   1.000
_cell.angle_alpha   90.00
_cell.angle_beta   90.00
_cell.angle_gamma   90.00
#
_symmetry.space_group_name_H-M   'P 1'
#
loop_
_entity.id
_entity.type
_entity.pdbx_description
1 polymer ?
#
loop_
_entity_poly.entity_id
_entity_poly.type
_entity_poly.pdbx_seq_one_letter_code
_entity_poly.pdbx_strand_id
1 'polypeptide(L)'
;MFPVLLLLYLATAAFGQHTLFLKAPTTATNLSDIIMGDTTANGARVDTQRVYVLQRGGTWFWNNIVTNAGWPLNIVASDTGVAEQPRVYAMPVPNATPLAVPYQFVNVEGNVYVKGITMVGYFDQDTSYLDNYGATYILFRCATPGWRMEFVGNTFGGTNQAFASNFAAGTTIKFTDNILVNSNVPWSAGAGNGRVVDARNISLDSLVMINNTVAYGFDRVMRHRSSVGRINHIIFDHNTVYENGGRYGLFTLGAVGSDVTITNSLFVDPMAMGADTNSQRQYDFIESNEFDAQGKVVMSWINYAPLQTDTLPGFTPTQWKIAHNYYYTSPSLTAAWDTARAEGWDPTLGFGRILSDSIKARLGADTATAFTALSNFAFNKVPAPFSNLMLWFAEPTSMGGAEGGDGSGLQATYPGYDIHTTPYYRDTMSAAYSTASPAYTGAWGGFPAGDLNWYPSAKATWATTAVKAANTTVPNKFSLEQNYPNPFNPSTQIKFNLGQPGMMSLKVYNLLGQMVQVVDEGQRAAGEYTYNVDMSRFASGVYFYRLEQGTNVLTKKMLLLK
;
A
#
# COMPACT_ATOMS: atom_id res chain seq x y z
N MET A 1 -3.40 17.66 -12.84
CA MET A 1 -4.54 16.90 -12.35
C MET A 1 -4.36 15.49 -12.90
N PHE A 2 -3.75 14.59 -12.11
CA PHE A 2 -3.51 13.23 -12.58
C PHE A 2 -4.79 12.41 -12.38
N PRO A 3 -5.29 11.74 -13.41
CA PRO A 3 -6.45 10.87 -13.25
C PRO A 3 -6.04 9.60 -12.52
N VAL A 4 -6.69 9.34 -11.40
CA VAL A 4 -6.71 8.02 -10.77
C VAL A 4 -7.44 7.08 -11.73
N LEU A 5 -6.69 6.22 -12.39
CA LEU A 5 -7.25 5.29 -13.38
C LEU A 5 -8.05 4.21 -12.69
N LEU A 6 -9.37 4.36 -12.70
CA LEU A 6 -10.31 3.32 -12.31
C LEU A 6 -10.40 2.27 -13.44
N LEU A 7 -9.48 1.31 -13.47
CA LEU A 7 -9.61 0.09 -14.28
C LEU A 7 -10.59 -0.87 -13.61
N LEU A 8 -11.86 -0.52 -13.56
CA LEU A 8 -12.89 -1.27 -12.81
C LEU A 8 -13.83 -2.11 -13.69
N TYR A 9 -13.64 -2.24 -15.01
CA TYR A 9 -14.68 -2.88 -15.82
C TYR A 9 -14.23 -3.71 -17.04
N LEU A 10 -13.15 -4.47 -16.97
CA LEU A 10 -12.87 -5.45 -18.04
C LEU A 10 -12.49 -6.86 -17.54
N ALA A 11 -12.48 -7.11 -16.24
CA ALA A 11 -12.07 -8.42 -15.74
C ALA A 11 -13.17 -9.50 -15.78
N THR A 12 -14.45 -9.13 -15.79
CA THR A 12 -15.53 -10.12 -15.60
C THR A 12 -15.84 -10.96 -16.82
N ALA A 13 -15.56 -10.49 -18.03
CA ALA A 13 -15.82 -11.27 -19.26
C ALA A 13 -14.67 -12.22 -19.64
N ALA A 14 -13.44 -11.94 -19.20
CA ALA A 14 -12.26 -12.75 -19.55
C ALA A 14 -12.06 -13.99 -18.66
N PHE A 15 -12.66 -14.00 -17.47
CA PHE A 15 -12.43 -15.07 -16.49
C PHE A 15 -13.25 -16.35 -16.70
N GLY A 16 -14.30 -16.33 -17.52
CA GLY A 16 -15.23 -17.46 -17.62
C GLY A 16 -14.61 -18.80 -18.07
N GLN A 17 -13.58 -18.78 -18.92
CA GLN A 17 -12.92 -19.99 -19.43
C GLN A 17 -11.91 -20.60 -18.45
N HIS A 18 -11.35 -19.78 -17.54
CA HIS A 18 -10.27 -20.18 -16.63
C HIS A 18 -10.73 -20.33 -15.18
N THR A 19 -12.04 -20.33 -14.94
CA THR A 19 -12.61 -20.32 -13.59
C THR A 19 -12.65 -21.70 -12.98
N LEU A 20 -12.11 -21.84 -11.76
CA LEU A 20 -12.33 -22.97 -10.86
C LEU A 20 -13.21 -22.50 -9.70
N PHE A 21 -14.48 -22.88 -9.72
CA PHE A 21 -15.42 -22.54 -8.64
C PHE A 21 -15.27 -23.48 -7.46
N LEU A 22 -14.97 -22.93 -6.28
CA LEU A 22 -14.81 -23.64 -5.02
C LEU A 22 -16.04 -23.39 -4.14
N LYS A 23 -16.87 -24.43 -3.99
CA LYS A 23 -18.03 -24.38 -3.08
C LYS A 23 -17.59 -24.21 -1.64
N ALA A 24 -18.44 -23.59 -0.83
CA ALA A 24 -18.22 -23.47 0.60
C ALA A 24 -17.98 -24.88 1.20
N PRO A 25 -16.84 -25.12 1.84
CA PRO A 25 -16.53 -26.44 2.33
C PRO A 25 -17.36 -26.78 3.58
N THR A 26 -17.68 -28.05 3.74
CA THR A 26 -18.40 -28.60 4.91
C THR A 26 -17.44 -29.18 5.96
N THR A 27 -16.17 -29.28 5.62
CA THR A 27 -15.07 -29.74 6.48
C THR A 27 -13.87 -28.80 6.35
N ALA A 28 -12.93 -28.85 7.28
CA ALA A 28 -11.69 -28.06 7.17
C ALA A 28 -11.00 -28.35 5.84
N THR A 29 -10.83 -27.31 5.03
CA THR A 29 -10.29 -27.41 3.67
C THR A 29 -9.20 -26.37 3.47
N ASN A 30 -8.01 -26.82 3.08
CA ASN A 30 -6.86 -25.96 2.86
C ASN A 30 -6.87 -25.41 1.43
N LEU A 31 -7.06 -24.12 1.29
CA LEU A 31 -7.01 -23.44 -0.02
C LEU A 31 -5.60 -23.48 -0.62
N SER A 32 -4.56 -23.35 0.21
CA SER A 32 -3.17 -23.48 -0.25
C SER A 32 -2.89 -24.81 -0.93
N ASP A 33 -3.43 -25.92 -0.39
CA ASP A 33 -3.25 -27.27 -0.97
C ASP A 33 -4.00 -27.39 -2.31
N ILE A 34 -5.22 -26.84 -2.40
CA ILE A 34 -5.96 -26.81 -3.66
C ILE A 34 -5.17 -26.05 -4.74
N ILE A 35 -4.65 -24.88 -4.39
CA ILE A 35 -3.87 -24.05 -5.32
C ILE A 35 -2.60 -24.78 -5.75
N MET A 36 -1.85 -25.35 -4.82
CA MET A 36 -0.62 -26.08 -5.13
C MET A 36 -0.88 -27.36 -5.92
N GLY A 37 -1.98 -28.04 -5.61
CA GLY A 37 -2.38 -29.30 -6.27
C GLY A 37 -3.01 -29.12 -7.65
N ASP A 38 -3.32 -27.88 -8.11
CA ASP A 38 -3.87 -27.62 -9.44
C ASP A 38 -2.78 -27.69 -10.52
N THR A 39 -2.21 -28.90 -10.61
CA THR A 39 -1.09 -29.24 -11.52
C THR A 39 -1.39 -30.55 -12.25
N THR A 40 -0.80 -30.68 -13.44
CA THR A 40 -0.80 -31.93 -14.20
C THR A 40 0.10 -32.98 -13.52
N ALA A 41 0.02 -34.24 -13.97
CA ALA A 41 0.89 -35.32 -13.49
C ALA A 41 2.39 -35.01 -13.62
N ASN A 42 2.77 -34.11 -14.52
CA ASN A 42 4.16 -33.66 -14.72
C ASN A 42 4.51 -32.40 -13.90
N GLY A 43 3.66 -31.96 -13.00
CA GLY A 43 3.87 -30.80 -12.14
C GLY A 43 3.67 -29.43 -12.78
N ALA A 44 3.29 -29.36 -14.07
CA ALA A 44 2.93 -28.10 -14.72
C ALA A 44 1.53 -27.63 -14.26
N ARG A 45 1.28 -26.32 -14.25
CA ARG A 45 -0.05 -25.78 -13.94
C ARG A 45 -1.09 -26.34 -14.94
N VAL A 46 -2.25 -26.78 -14.43
CA VAL A 46 -3.38 -27.22 -15.29
C VAL A 46 -3.83 -26.05 -16.16
N ASP A 47 -3.85 -24.87 -15.59
CA ASP A 47 -4.24 -23.65 -16.27
C ASP A 47 -3.42 -22.47 -15.75
N THR A 48 -2.60 -21.86 -16.61
CA THR A 48 -1.73 -20.73 -16.25
C THR A 48 -2.49 -19.41 -16.08
N GLN A 49 -3.78 -19.35 -16.40
CA GLN A 49 -4.65 -18.20 -16.22
C GLN A 49 -5.75 -18.45 -15.17
N ARG A 50 -5.58 -19.47 -14.34
CA ARG A 50 -6.56 -19.93 -13.36
C ARG A 50 -7.07 -18.81 -12.46
N VAL A 51 -8.40 -18.78 -12.28
CA VAL A 51 -9.10 -17.93 -11.31
C VAL A 51 -9.83 -18.83 -10.31
N TYR A 52 -9.43 -18.77 -9.07
CA TYR A 52 -10.07 -19.48 -7.95
C TYR A 52 -11.24 -18.63 -7.45
N VAL A 53 -12.47 -19.07 -7.70
CA VAL A 53 -13.69 -18.38 -7.27
C VAL A 53 -14.23 -19.05 -6.02
N LEU A 54 -14.13 -18.36 -4.88
CA LEU A 54 -14.61 -18.87 -3.59
C LEU A 54 -16.07 -18.50 -3.39
N GLN A 55 -16.91 -19.49 -3.04
CA GLN A 55 -18.30 -19.24 -2.69
C GLN A 55 -18.40 -18.40 -1.43
N ARG A 56 -19.24 -17.36 -1.45
CA ARG A 56 -19.51 -16.52 -0.27
C ARG A 56 -20.04 -17.35 0.91
N GLY A 57 -19.72 -16.91 2.14
CA GLY A 57 -20.07 -17.59 3.39
C GLY A 57 -19.20 -18.81 3.71
N GLY A 58 -18.34 -19.25 2.78
CA GLY A 58 -17.42 -20.37 3.01
C GLY A 58 -16.21 -19.98 3.84
N THR A 59 -15.64 -20.96 4.54
CA THR A 59 -14.40 -20.81 5.30
C THR A 59 -13.37 -21.82 4.82
N TRP A 60 -12.18 -21.31 4.45
CA TRP A 60 -11.02 -22.11 4.04
C TRP A 60 -9.85 -21.84 4.99
N PHE A 61 -8.85 -22.71 4.92
CA PHE A 61 -7.63 -22.56 5.68
C PHE A 61 -6.41 -22.40 4.77
N TRP A 62 -5.33 -21.88 5.35
CA TRP A 62 -4.06 -21.69 4.66
C TRP A 62 -2.93 -22.18 5.56
N ASN A 63 -2.30 -23.30 5.20
CA ASN A 63 -1.28 -23.96 6.01
C ASN A 63 0.07 -24.15 5.30
N ASN A 64 0.18 -23.73 4.04
CA ASN A 64 1.40 -23.87 3.25
C ASN A 64 1.73 -22.56 2.53
N ILE A 65 3.00 -22.34 2.21
CA ILE A 65 3.45 -21.21 1.40
C ILE A 65 3.18 -21.54 -0.08
N VAL A 66 2.35 -20.74 -0.73
CA VAL A 66 2.13 -20.83 -2.18
C VAL A 66 3.15 -19.95 -2.90
N THR A 67 3.94 -20.51 -3.82
CA THR A 67 4.81 -19.75 -4.72
C THR A 67 4.21 -19.74 -6.13
N ASN A 68 3.88 -18.57 -6.64
CA ASN A 68 3.28 -18.41 -7.97
C ASN A 68 4.34 -18.11 -9.04
N ALA A 69 5.34 -18.98 -9.17
CA ALA A 69 6.49 -18.81 -10.05
C ALA A 69 6.07 -18.62 -11.53
N GLY A 70 6.08 -17.36 -11.99
CA GLY A 70 5.79 -16.98 -13.38
C GLY A 70 4.32 -17.05 -13.80
N TRP A 71 3.37 -17.36 -12.91
CA TRP A 71 1.94 -17.42 -13.24
C TRP A 71 1.10 -16.48 -12.33
N PRO A 72 -0.02 -15.92 -12.83
CA PRO A 72 -0.87 -15.06 -12.03
C PRO A 72 -1.69 -15.87 -11.02
N LEU A 73 -1.63 -15.47 -9.75
CA LEU A 73 -2.50 -15.99 -8.70
C LEU A 73 -3.74 -15.09 -8.57
N ASN A 74 -4.89 -15.61 -9.01
CA ASN A 74 -6.16 -14.89 -8.95
C ASN A 74 -7.12 -15.60 -7.98
N ILE A 75 -7.49 -14.93 -6.87
CA ILE A 75 -8.45 -15.43 -5.88
C ILE A 75 -9.57 -14.40 -5.73
N VAL A 76 -10.80 -14.80 -6.01
CA VAL A 76 -11.94 -13.89 -5.99
C VAL A 76 -13.15 -14.51 -5.28
N ALA A 77 -13.94 -13.67 -4.62
CA ALA A 77 -15.25 -14.09 -4.14
C ALA A 77 -16.23 -14.24 -5.30
N SER A 78 -17.18 -15.17 -5.18
CA SER A 78 -18.28 -15.25 -6.14
C SER A 78 -19.11 -13.96 -6.14
N ASP A 79 -19.55 -13.54 -7.33
CA ASP A 79 -20.38 -12.32 -7.47
C ASP A 79 -21.84 -12.56 -7.06
N THR A 80 -22.26 -13.82 -6.85
CA THR A 80 -23.63 -14.18 -6.52
C THR A 80 -23.82 -14.43 -5.04
N GLY A 81 -24.87 -13.87 -4.48
CA GLY A 81 -25.32 -14.10 -3.11
C GLY A 81 -25.11 -12.89 -2.19
N VAL A 82 -25.93 -12.82 -1.16
CA VAL A 82 -25.88 -11.80 -0.07
C VAL A 82 -25.04 -12.26 1.12
N ALA A 83 -24.46 -13.45 1.05
CA ALA A 83 -23.63 -14.00 2.12
C ALA A 83 -22.33 -13.19 2.29
N GLU A 84 -21.78 -13.26 3.50
CA GLU A 84 -20.50 -12.65 3.86
C GLU A 84 -19.36 -13.04 2.89
N GLN A 85 -18.30 -12.26 2.90
CA GLN A 85 -17.09 -12.60 2.16
C GLN A 85 -16.60 -14.01 2.54
N PRO A 86 -16.05 -14.78 1.59
CA PRO A 86 -15.37 -16.02 1.92
C PRO A 86 -14.17 -15.70 2.82
N ARG A 87 -13.93 -16.56 3.80
CA ARG A 87 -12.91 -16.39 4.84
C ARG A 87 -11.77 -17.35 4.61
N VAL A 88 -10.55 -16.88 4.79
CA VAL A 88 -9.33 -17.68 4.73
C VAL A 88 -8.51 -17.39 5.98
N TYR A 89 -8.37 -18.38 6.84
CA TYR A 89 -7.60 -18.29 8.07
C TYR A 89 -6.26 -19.01 7.96
N ALA A 90 -5.23 -18.46 8.58
CA ALA A 90 -4.01 -19.24 8.81
C ALA A 90 -4.34 -20.49 9.59
N MET A 91 -3.65 -21.58 9.30
CA MET A 91 -3.76 -22.84 10.04
C MET A 91 -2.34 -23.37 10.32
N PRO A 92 -2.09 -23.99 11.45
CA PRO A 92 -0.79 -24.57 11.74
C PRO A 92 -0.31 -25.52 10.64
N VAL A 93 0.97 -25.42 10.31
CA VAL A 93 1.61 -26.30 9.34
C VAL A 93 1.61 -27.74 9.90
N PRO A 94 1.11 -28.73 9.16
CA PRO A 94 1.07 -30.11 9.63
C PRO A 94 2.47 -30.61 10.04
N ASN A 95 2.54 -31.27 11.20
CA ASN A 95 3.77 -31.84 11.76
C ASN A 95 4.89 -30.83 12.10
N ALA A 96 4.63 -29.54 12.11
CA ALA A 96 5.57 -28.55 12.62
C ALA A 96 5.76 -28.76 14.14
N THR A 97 7.00 -28.63 14.62
CA THR A 97 7.32 -28.73 16.05
C THR A 97 8.28 -27.59 16.41
N PRO A 98 7.88 -26.57 17.19
CA PRO A 98 6.51 -26.35 17.67
C PRO A 98 5.50 -26.08 16.52
N LEU A 99 4.22 -26.29 16.78
CA LEU A 99 3.17 -25.93 15.82
C LEU A 99 3.29 -24.44 15.51
N ALA A 100 3.26 -24.08 14.24
CA ALA A 100 3.36 -22.70 13.76
C ALA A 100 2.54 -22.52 12.48
N VAL A 101 1.92 -21.36 12.32
CA VAL A 101 1.29 -20.97 11.06
C VAL A 101 2.37 -20.66 10.00
N PRO A 102 2.04 -20.69 8.70
CA PRO A 102 2.99 -20.35 7.64
C PRO A 102 3.58 -18.95 7.86
N TYR A 103 4.90 -18.81 7.69
CA TYR A 103 5.59 -17.53 7.79
C TYR A 103 5.00 -16.48 6.83
N GLN A 104 4.57 -16.93 5.65
CA GLN A 104 3.85 -16.12 4.65
C GLN A 104 2.82 -16.98 3.93
N PHE A 105 1.74 -16.36 3.43
CA PHE A 105 0.78 -17.08 2.62
C PHE A 105 1.31 -17.27 1.20
N VAL A 106 1.76 -16.18 0.58
CA VAL A 106 2.22 -16.20 -0.80
C VAL A 106 3.64 -15.66 -0.92
N ASN A 107 4.51 -16.46 -1.54
CA ASN A 107 5.77 -16.01 -2.10
C ASN A 107 5.49 -15.54 -3.53
N VAL A 108 5.51 -14.22 -3.75
CA VAL A 108 5.06 -13.59 -4.99
C VAL A 108 6.20 -13.61 -6.01
N GLU A 109 6.05 -14.44 -7.01
CA GLU A 109 6.93 -14.59 -8.17
C GLU A 109 6.13 -14.55 -9.49
N GLY A 110 4.97 -13.96 -9.45
CA GLY A 110 4.02 -13.69 -10.53
C GLY A 110 3.02 -12.63 -10.08
N ASN A 111 2.16 -12.17 -10.96
CA ASN A 111 1.12 -11.24 -10.59
C ASN A 111 0.15 -11.85 -9.57
N VAL A 112 -0.37 -11.03 -8.67
CA VAL A 112 -1.37 -11.43 -7.67
C VAL A 112 -2.58 -10.51 -7.77
N TYR A 113 -3.77 -11.11 -7.81
CA TYR A 113 -5.04 -10.42 -7.74
C TYR A 113 -5.96 -11.10 -6.72
N VAL A 114 -6.38 -10.38 -5.69
CA VAL A 114 -7.32 -10.88 -4.68
C VAL A 114 -8.50 -9.93 -4.59
N LYS A 115 -9.73 -10.46 -4.67
CA LYS A 115 -10.93 -9.63 -4.63
C LYS A 115 -12.02 -10.20 -3.73
N GLY A 116 -12.47 -9.39 -2.78
CA GLY A 116 -13.66 -9.67 -1.98
C GLY A 116 -13.48 -10.79 -0.94
N ILE A 117 -12.25 -11.04 -0.50
CA ILE A 117 -11.88 -12.11 0.42
C ILE A 117 -11.54 -11.53 1.81
N THR A 118 -11.97 -12.20 2.86
CA THR A 118 -11.44 -11.98 4.21
C THR A 118 -10.26 -12.92 4.43
N MET A 119 -9.06 -12.39 4.67
CA MET A 119 -7.85 -13.17 4.99
C MET A 119 -7.31 -12.77 6.36
N VAL A 120 -7.12 -13.75 7.22
CA VAL A 120 -6.66 -13.57 8.59
C VAL A 120 -5.40 -14.38 8.83
N GLY A 121 -4.34 -13.70 9.23
CA GLY A 121 -3.01 -14.30 9.37
C GLY A 121 -2.78 -15.10 10.65
N TYR A 122 -3.79 -15.35 11.45
CA TYR A 122 -3.67 -16.22 12.64
C TYR A 122 -4.78 -17.27 12.67
N PHE A 123 -4.59 -18.27 13.55
CA PHE A 123 -5.53 -19.36 13.72
C PHE A 123 -6.52 -19.03 14.85
N ASP A 124 -7.78 -18.78 14.48
CA ASP A 124 -8.83 -18.22 15.36
C ASP A 124 -9.45 -19.23 16.34
N GLN A 125 -9.10 -20.52 16.25
CA GLN A 125 -9.67 -21.55 17.12
C GLN A 125 -8.81 -21.87 18.34
N ASP A 126 -7.69 -21.20 18.48
CA ASP A 126 -6.80 -21.43 19.60
C ASP A 126 -7.08 -20.40 20.70
N THR A 127 -7.61 -20.89 21.82
CA THR A 127 -7.78 -20.08 23.03
C THR A 127 -6.47 -19.84 23.76
N SER A 128 -5.39 -20.46 23.29
CA SER A 128 -4.04 -20.39 23.86
C SER A 128 -3.05 -19.63 22.98
N TYR A 129 -3.46 -18.54 22.27
CA TYR A 129 -2.49 -17.74 21.50
C TYR A 129 -1.39 -17.13 22.34
N LEU A 130 -1.41 -17.30 23.61
CA LEU A 130 -0.28 -17.09 24.50
C LEU A 130 0.83 -18.12 24.26
N ASP A 131 0.51 -19.26 23.67
CA ASP A 131 1.42 -20.36 23.41
C ASP A 131 1.81 -20.47 21.94
N ASN A 132 2.60 -19.53 21.44
CA ASN A 132 3.58 -19.73 20.35
C ASN A 132 3.13 -20.16 18.94
N TYR A 133 1.85 -20.25 18.59
CA TYR A 133 1.50 -20.54 17.19
C TYR A 133 1.78 -19.35 16.26
N GLY A 134 1.86 -18.17 16.84
CA GLY A 134 2.20 -16.94 16.15
C GLY A 134 1.13 -16.55 15.13
N ALA A 135 1.27 -15.34 14.62
CA ALA A 135 0.60 -14.91 13.41
C ALA A 135 1.52 -15.08 12.21
N THR A 136 0.94 -15.32 11.05
CA THR A 136 1.65 -15.22 9.77
C THR A 136 2.40 -13.89 9.71
N TYR A 137 3.68 -13.95 9.37
CA TYR A 137 4.52 -12.77 9.37
C TYR A 137 4.10 -11.78 8.28
N ILE A 138 3.86 -12.30 7.07
CA ILE A 138 3.47 -11.50 5.90
C ILE A 138 2.41 -12.27 5.11
N LEU A 139 1.31 -11.64 4.64
CA LEU A 139 0.41 -12.35 3.74
C LEU A 139 1.03 -12.53 2.35
N PHE A 140 1.53 -11.45 1.75
CA PHE A 140 2.08 -11.46 0.38
C PHE A 140 3.50 -10.90 0.38
N ARG A 141 4.49 -11.75 0.10
CA ARG A 141 5.90 -11.39 0.06
C ARG A 141 6.45 -11.45 -1.36
N CYS A 142 6.75 -10.30 -1.94
CA CYS A 142 7.38 -10.21 -3.27
C CYS A 142 8.90 -10.27 -3.14
N ALA A 143 9.51 -11.34 -3.65
CA ALA A 143 10.96 -11.55 -3.58
C ALA A 143 11.65 -11.51 -4.96
N THR A 144 10.88 -11.44 -6.05
CA THR A 144 11.40 -11.35 -7.43
C THR A 144 10.87 -10.10 -8.13
N PRO A 145 11.64 -9.49 -9.07
CA PRO A 145 11.30 -8.18 -9.64
C PRO A 145 10.10 -8.16 -10.57
N GLY A 146 9.44 -6.97 -10.65
CA GLY A 146 8.56 -6.64 -11.76
C GLY A 146 7.11 -7.12 -11.65
N TRP A 147 6.65 -7.59 -10.50
CA TRP A 147 5.30 -8.12 -10.34
C TRP A 147 4.32 -7.07 -9.81
N ARG A 148 3.04 -7.34 -10.04
CA ARG A 148 1.93 -6.53 -9.56
C ARG A 148 1.13 -7.31 -8.51
N MET A 149 0.91 -6.68 -7.37
CA MET A 149 -0.02 -7.13 -6.34
C MET A 149 -1.22 -6.17 -6.30
N GLU A 150 -2.41 -6.66 -6.56
CA GLU A 150 -3.64 -5.88 -6.56
C GLU A 150 -4.71 -6.52 -5.65
N PHE A 151 -5.17 -5.75 -4.69
CA PHE A 151 -6.12 -6.16 -3.66
C PHE A 151 -7.36 -5.27 -3.72
N VAL A 152 -8.54 -5.86 -3.94
CA VAL A 152 -9.77 -5.10 -4.17
C VAL A 152 -10.91 -5.59 -3.27
N GLY A 153 -11.41 -4.72 -2.42
CA GLY A 153 -12.60 -5.02 -1.62
C GLY A 153 -12.40 -6.12 -0.58
N ASN A 154 -11.17 -6.39 -0.15
CA ASN A 154 -10.86 -7.42 0.82
C ASN A 154 -10.97 -6.92 2.27
N THR A 155 -10.97 -7.85 3.20
CA THR A 155 -10.66 -7.60 4.60
C THR A 155 -9.42 -8.39 4.97
N PHE A 156 -8.33 -7.70 5.34
CA PHE A 156 -7.09 -8.33 5.80
C PHE A 156 -6.86 -8.03 7.26
N GLY A 157 -6.46 -9.05 8.03
CA GLY A 157 -6.26 -8.91 9.45
C GLY A 157 -5.21 -9.86 10.03
N GLY A 158 -4.72 -9.52 11.22
CA GLY A 158 -3.97 -10.42 12.07
C GLY A 158 -2.63 -10.90 11.52
N THR A 159 -1.80 -10.01 10.96
CA THR A 159 -0.43 -10.37 10.58
C THR A 159 0.58 -9.84 11.58
N ASN A 160 1.72 -10.50 11.72
CA ASN A 160 2.79 -10.04 12.59
C ASN A 160 3.54 -8.83 12.02
N GLN A 161 3.89 -8.82 10.73
CA GLN A 161 4.73 -7.77 10.16
C GLN A 161 4.01 -6.87 9.15
N ALA A 162 3.40 -7.46 8.10
CA ALA A 162 2.77 -6.68 7.04
C ALA A 162 1.75 -7.49 6.23
N PHE A 163 0.79 -6.81 5.61
CA PHE A 163 -0.07 -7.46 4.63
C PHE A 163 0.66 -7.68 3.30
N ALA A 164 1.44 -6.70 2.84
CA ALA A 164 2.28 -6.83 1.66
C ALA A 164 3.71 -6.37 1.97
N SER A 165 4.69 -7.15 1.52
CA SER A 165 6.11 -6.80 1.61
C SER A 165 6.79 -6.89 0.27
N ASN A 166 7.69 -5.95 0.01
CA ASN A 166 8.50 -5.93 -1.20
C ASN A 166 9.99 -6.08 -0.89
N PHE A 167 10.60 -7.09 -1.48
CA PHE A 167 12.04 -7.36 -1.38
C PHE A 167 12.73 -7.35 -2.76
N ALA A 168 12.02 -6.92 -3.81
CA ALA A 168 12.53 -6.88 -5.18
C ALA A 168 12.03 -5.66 -5.94
N ALA A 169 12.87 -5.12 -6.85
CA ALA A 169 12.60 -3.86 -7.54
C ALA A 169 11.47 -3.95 -8.59
N GLY A 170 10.89 -2.79 -8.93
CA GLY A 170 9.90 -2.68 -10.01
C GLY A 170 8.54 -3.26 -9.72
N THR A 171 8.20 -3.46 -8.45
CA THR A 171 6.90 -3.99 -8.03
C THR A 171 5.86 -2.89 -7.93
N THR A 172 4.64 -3.17 -8.36
CA THR A 172 3.46 -2.34 -8.12
C THR A 172 2.59 -2.98 -7.04
N ILE A 173 2.22 -2.20 -6.01
CA ILE A 173 1.32 -2.63 -4.94
C ILE A 173 0.09 -1.73 -4.94
N LYS A 174 -1.11 -2.32 -5.04
CA LYS A 174 -2.35 -1.58 -5.08
C LYS A 174 -3.39 -2.17 -4.12
N PHE A 175 -3.93 -1.32 -3.26
CA PHE A 175 -5.06 -1.59 -2.39
C PHE A 175 -6.22 -0.66 -2.76
N THR A 176 -7.37 -1.23 -3.07
CA THR A 176 -8.59 -0.46 -3.40
C THR A 176 -9.78 -1.06 -2.65
N ASP A 177 -10.53 -0.21 -1.94
CA ASP A 177 -11.77 -0.64 -1.27
C ASP A 177 -11.58 -1.70 -0.16
N ASN A 178 -10.42 -1.77 0.49
CA ASN A 178 -10.15 -2.79 1.50
C ASN A 178 -10.39 -2.27 2.93
N ILE A 179 -10.61 -3.20 3.83
CA ILE A 179 -10.52 -3.03 5.28
C ILE A 179 -9.25 -3.75 5.74
N LEU A 180 -8.32 -3.01 6.32
CA LEU A 180 -6.99 -3.45 6.70
C LEU A 180 -6.85 -3.26 8.22
N VAL A 181 -6.99 -4.34 8.99
CA VAL A 181 -7.10 -4.25 10.45
C VAL A 181 -6.07 -5.13 11.15
N ASN A 182 -5.68 -4.73 12.37
CA ASN A 182 -4.80 -5.54 13.23
C ASN A 182 -3.53 -6.00 12.51
N SER A 183 -2.86 -5.10 11.82
CA SER A 183 -1.48 -5.36 11.44
C SER A 183 -0.61 -5.29 12.69
N ASN A 184 0.09 -6.34 13.00
CA ASN A 184 0.73 -6.73 14.23
C ASN A 184 -0.24 -7.16 15.35
N VAL A 185 0.01 -8.33 15.85
CA VAL A 185 -0.62 -8.85 17.05
C VAL A 185 0.23 -8.45 18.26
N PRO A 186 -0.31 -7.74 19.25
CA PRO A 186 0.47 -7.12 20.34
C PRO A 186 1.32 -8.11 21.15
N TRP A 187 0.95 -9.38 21.16
CA TRP A 187 1.66 -10.43 21.88
C TRP A 187 2.83 -11.06 21.11
N SER A 188 2.97 -10.78 19.83
CA SER A 188 4.14 -11.26 19.12
C SER A 188 5.31 -10.31 19.37
N ALA A 189 6.37 -10.83 19.97
CA ALA A 189 7.59 -10.10 20.27
C ALA A 189 8.09 -9.31 19.07
N GLY A 190 8.33 -8.03 19.26
CA GLY A 190 8.87 -7.16 18.22
C GLY A 190 8.03 -5.93 17.98
N ALA A 191 7.99 -5.06 18.95
CA ALA A 191 7.58 -3.69 18.76
C ALA A 191 8.31 -3.12 17.52
N GLY A 192 7.56 -2.59 16.55
CA GLY A 192 8.14 -2.11 15.28
C GLY A 192 7.74 -2.95 14.06
N ASN A 193 6.89 -3.93 14.24
CA ASN A 193 6.14 -4.62 13.20
C ASN A 193 4.71 -4.08 13.14
N GLY A 194 3.91 -4.53 12.18
CA GLY A 194 2.52 -4.10 12.06
C GLY A 194 2.31 -3.00 11.03
N ARG A 195 2.55 -3.31 9.76
CA ARG A 195 2.43 -2.40 8.62
C ARG A 195 1.40 -2.90 7.63
N VAL A 196 0.83 -1.97 6.88
CA VAL A 196 0.10 -2.38 5.68
C VAL A 196 1.08 -2.79 4.60
N VAL A 197 2.10 -1.94 4.35
CA VAL A 197 3.16 -2.20 3.37
C VAL A 197 4.54 -2.05 3.99
N ASP A 198 5.39 -3.05 3.78
CA ASP A 198 6.82 -3.01 4.10
C ASP A 198 7.66 -3.13 2.82
N ALA A 199 8.10 -2.00 2.30
CA ALA A 199 8.90 -1.95 1.07
C ALA A 199 10.40 -1.98 1.32
N ARG A 200 10.83 -1.97 2.59
CA ARG A 200 12.26 -2.00 2.96
C ARG A 200 13.08 -0.92 2.23
N ASN A 201 14.23 -1.31 1.68
CA ASN A 201 15.17 -0.44 0.95
C ASN A 201 15.06 -0.64 -0.57
N ILE A 202 13.98 -1.23 -1.05
CA ILE A 202 13.86 -1.67 -2.43
C ILE A 202 12.98 -0.70 -3.22
N SER A 203 13.36 -0.41 -4.45
CA SER A 203 12.54 0.44 -5.32
C SER A 203 11.20 -0.21 -5.62
N LEU A 204 10.14 0.58 -5.46
CA LEU A 204 8.80 0.27 -5.95
C LEU A 204 8.51 1.12 -7.18
N ASP A 205 7.82 0.53 -8.15
CA ASP A 205 7.25 1.32 -9.25
C ASP A 205 6.10 2.17 -8.73
N SER A 206 5.12 1.55 -8.07
CA SER A 206 3.97 2.28 -7.55
C SER A 206 3.43 1.69 -6.26
N LEU A 207 3.02 2.56 -5.35
CA LEU A 207 2.15 2.23 -4.22
C LEU A 207 0.86 3.04 -4.34
N VAL A 208 -0.26 2.34 -4.50
CA VAL A 208 -1.58 2.94 -4.68
C VAL A 208 -2.53 2.43 -3.60
N MET A 209 -3.06 3.33 -2.79
CA MET A 209 -4.07 3.04 -1.77
C MET A 209 -5.26 3.99 -1.96
N ILE A 210 -6.44 3.44 -2.28
CA ILE A 210 -7.63 4.24 -2.60
C ILE A 210 -8.86 3.63 -1.92
N ASN A 211 -9.63 4.46 -1.21
CA ASN A 211 -10.85 4.03 -0.52
C ASN A 211 -10.61 2.84 0.42
N ASN A 212 -9.56 2.88 1.24
CA ASN A 212 -9.34 1.85 2.24
C ASN A 212 -9.60 2.39 3.65
N THR A 213 -10.05 1.52 4.54
CA THR A 213 -10.01 1.74 5.98
C THR A 213 -8.85 0.96 6.56
N VAL A 214 -7.91 1.66 7.22
CA VAL A 214 -6.79 1.08 7.96
C VAL A 214 -7.06 1.33 9.44
N ALA A 215 -7.18 0.28 10.23
CA ALA A 215 -7.48 0.41 11.65
C ALA A 215 -6.66 -0.55 12.51
N TYR A 216 -6.34 -0.10 13.72
CA TYR A 216 -5.64 -0.91 14.73
C TYR A 216 -4.31 -1.48 14.24
N GLY A 217 -3.64 -0.77 13.34
CA GLY A 217 -2.26 -1.06 12.96
C GLY A 217 -1.32 -0.65 14.09
N PHE A 218 -0.26 -1.42 14.32
CA PHE A 218 0.62 -1.15 15.45
C PHE A 218 1.76 -0.18 15.12
N ASP A 219 2.34 -0.29 13.93
CA ASP A 219 3.45 0.56 13.51
C ASP A 219 3.00 1.58 12.44
N ARG A 220 3.21 1.31 11.19
CA ARG A 220 3.04 2.26 10.08
C ARG A 220 2.03 1.76 9.06
N VAL A 221 1.39 2.67 8.37
CA VAL A 221 0.69 2.32 7.13
C VAL A 221 1.71 1.85 6.10
N MET A 222 2.83 2.59 5.96
CA MET A 222 3.85 2.27 4.98
C MET A 222 5.25 2.53 5.53
N ARG A 223 6.15 1.58 5.25
CA ARG A 223 7.58 1.69 5.55
C ARG A 223 8.43 1.54 4.29
N HIS A 224 9.26 2.54 4.02
CA HIS A 224 10.35 2.47 3.05
C HIS A 224 11.61 3.10 3.64
N ARG A 225 12.61 2.28 3.99
CA ARG A 225 13.85 2.71 4.69
C ARG A 225 14.94 3.06 3.72
N SER A 226 14.70 3.83 2.68
CA SER A 226 15.66 3.80 1.60
C SER A 226 16.72 4.88 1.65
N SER A 227 17.97 4.42 1.61
CA SER A 227 19.11 5.19 1.12
C SER A 227 19.53 4.80 -0.32
N VAL A 228 18.88 3.84 -0.95
CA VAL A 228 19.30 3.28 -2.25
C VAL A 228 18.17 3.03 -3.25
N GLY A 229 16.93 2.85 -2.79
CA GLY A 229 15.76 2.61 -3.65
C GLY A 229 14.77 3.77 -3.59
N ARG A 230 13.89 3.88 -4.58
CA ARG A 230 12.83 4.90 -4.64
C ARG A 230 11.47 4.26 -4.80
N ILE A 231 10.45 4.90 -4.26
CA ILE A 231 9.07 4.66 -4.68
C ILE A 231 8.73 5.72 -5.71
N ASN A 232 8.51 5.31 -6.97
CA ASN A 232 8.33 6.27 -8.05
C ASN A 232 6.99 6.98 -7.96
N HIS A 233 5.91 6.26 -7.67
CA HIS A 233 4.56 6.80 -7.58
C HIS A 233 3.89 6.39 -6.28
N ILE A 234 3.43 7.37 -5.50
CA ILE A 234 2.66 7.15 -4.28
C ILE A 234 1.32 7.85 -4.42
N ILE A 235 0.24 7.07 -4.30
CA ILE A 235 -1.14 7.59 -4.27
C ILE A 235 -1.81 7.05 -3.02
N PHE A 236 -2.20 7.95 -2.13
CA PHE A 236 -3.00 7.67 -0.95
C PHE A 236 -4.20 8.61 -0.96
N ASP A 237 -5.34 8.13 -1.45
CA ASP A 237 -6.51 8.97 -1.73
C ASP A 237 -7.79 8.38 -1.14
N HIS A 238 -8.62 9.20 -0.49
CA HIS A 238 -9.85 8.76 0.16
C HIS A 238 -9.66 7.57 1.11
N ASN A 239 -8.61 7.55 1.92
CA ASN A 239 -8.44 6.52 2.93
C ASN A 239 -8.81 7.03 4.32
N THR A 240 -9.32 6.13 5.16
CA THR A 240 -9.50 6.35 6.60
C THR A 240 -8.41 5.62 7.35
N VAL A 241 -7.65 6.31 8.18
CA VAL A 241 -6.71 5.73 9.15
C VAL A 241 -7.27 5.98 10.55
N TYR A 242 -7.54 4.90 11.27
CA TYR A 242 -8.17 4.97 12.58
C TYR A 242 -7.38 4.17 13.62
N GLU A 243 -7.09 4.82 14.75
CA GLU A 243 -6.38 4.20 15.87
C GLU A 243 -5.18 3.34 15.43
N ASN A 244 -4.28 3.94 14.70
CA ASN A 244 -3.03 3.30 14.34
C ASN A 244 -1.95 3.70 15.36
N GLY A 245 -1.17 2.75 15.85
CA GLY A 245 -0.13 3.00 16.85
C GLY A 245 0.88 4.03 16.37
N GLY A 246 1.32 3.92 15.13
CA GLY A 246 2.24 4.87 14.52
C GLY A 246 3.57 4.95 15.25
N ARG A 247 4.07 3.84 15.81
CA ARG A 247 5.27 3.83 16.65
C ARG A 247 6.44 4.61 16.04
N TYR A 248 6.60 4.55 14.72
CA TYR A 248 7.64 5.24 13.97
C TYR A 248 7.08 6.15 12.87
N GLY A 249 5.95 6.81 13.15
CA GLY A 249 5.17 7.57 12.19
C GLY A 249 4.14 6.72 11.44
N LEU A 250 3.47 7.29 10.44
CA LEU A 250 2.53 6.58 9.59
C LEU A 250 3.13 6.21 8.24
N PHE A 251 3.86 7.14 7.66
CA PHE A 251 4.50 7.01 6.36
C PHE A 251 5.98 7.33 6.47
N THR A 252 6.80 6.31 6.50
CA THR A 252 8.25 6.47 6.31
C THR A 252 8.52 6.27 4.83
N LEU A 253 8.58 7.37 4.08
CA LEU A 253 8.65 7.32 2.62
C LEU A 253 10.04 7.00 2.09
N GLY A 254 11.11 7.25 2.87
CA GLY A 254 12.46 7.14 2.36
C GLY A 254 12.64 8.03 1.12
N ALA A 255 13.33 7.54 0.09
CA ALA A 255 13.42 8.23 -1.18
C ALA A 255 12.17 8.02 -2.04
N VAL A 256 11.72 9.09 -2.69
CA VAL A 256 10.57 9.08 -3.61
C VAL A 256 11.02 9.50 -5.01
N GLY A 257 10.27 9.09 -6.00
CA GLY A 257 10.55 9.37 -7.41
C GLY A 257 9.67 10.47 -7.98
N SER A 258 8.77 10.12 -8.89
CA SER A 258 8.04 11.08 -9.72
C SER A 258 7.01 11.89 -8.96
N ASP A 259 6.15 11.23 -8.15
CA ASP A 259 5.06 11.92 -7.46
C ASP A 259 4.66 11.27 -6.14
N VAL A 260 4.18 12.13 -5.24
CA VAL A 260 3.56 11.77 -3.97
C VAL A 260 2.23 12.50 -3.85
N THR A 261 1.14 11.75 -3.81
CA THR A 261 -0.21 12.26 -3.61
C THR A 261 -0.80 11.65 -2.33
N ILE A 262 -1.13 12.48 -1.33
CA ILE A 262 -1.83 12.10 -0.10
C ILE A 262 -2.99 13.08 0.05
N THR A 263 -4.19 12.63 -0.34
CA THR A 263 -5.33 13.55 -0.49
C THR A 263 -6.63 12.96 0.04
N ASN A 264 -7.58 13.84 0.36
CA ASN A 264 -8.99 13.49 0.63
C ASN A 264 -9.16 12.43 1.74
N SER A 265 -8.20 12.30 2.62
CA SER A 265 -8.13 11.22 3.60
C SER A 265 -8.49 11.70 5.01
N LEU A 266 -8.93 10.77 5.85
CA LEU A 266 -9.33 11.03 7.22
C LEU A 266 -8.43 10.26 8.18
N PHE A 267 -7.90 10.96 9.17
CA PHE A 267 -6.98 10.42 10.16
C PHE A 267 -7.54 10.64 11.56
N VAL A 268 -7.91 9.57 12.26
CA VAL A 268 -8.46 9.62 13.61
C VAL A 268 -7.57 8.82 14.53
N ASP A 269 -6.96 9.47 15.52
CA ASP A 269 -5.94 8.88 16.40
C ASP A 269 -4.84 8.12 15.63
N PRO A 270 -4.28 8.70 14.57
CA PRO A 270 -3.49 7.95 13.59
C PRO A 270 -2.07 7.62 14.06
N MET A 271 -1.59 8.27 15.13
CA MET A 271 -0.30 8.02 15.77
C MET A 271 -0.52 7.90 17.29
N ALA A 272 -1.28 6.87 17.68
CA ALA A 272 -1.75 6.72 19.06
C ALA A 272 -0.62 6.53 20.07
N MET A 273 0.52 5.97 19.68
CA MET A 273 1.72 5.91 20.53
C MET A 273 2.41 7.29 20.70
N GLY A 274 1.94 8.32 20.01
CA GLY A 274 2.47 9.67 20.12
C GLY A 274 3.93 9.82 19.67
N ALA A 275 4.46 11.01 19.87
CA ALA A 275 5.88 11.33 19.68
C ALA A 275 6.53 11.57 21.05
N ASP A 276 7.76 11.13 21.22
CA ASP A 276 8.52 11.23 22.45
C ASP A 276 10.01 11.44 22.20
N THR A 277 10.79 11.48 23.28
CA THR A 277 12.25 11.55 23.24
C THR A 277 12.93 10.27 23.73
N ASN A 278 12.20 9.15 23.78
CA ASN A 278 12.76 7.86 24.16
C ASN A 278 13.91 7.48 23.22
N SER A 279 15.06 7.12 23.77
CA SER A 279 16.29 6.87 23.01
C SER A 279 16.17 5.74 21.99
N GLN A 280 15.42 4.69 22.32
CA GLN A 280 15.23 3.56 21.41
C GLN A 280 14.34 3.92 20.23
N ARG A 281 13.22 4.59 20.50
CA ARG A 281 12.35 5.10 19.42
C ARG A 281 13.06 6.13 18.57
N GLN A 282 13.87 7.01 19.18
CA GLN A 282 14.72 7.96 18.47
C GLN A 282 15.70 7.26 17.52
N TYR A 283 16.32 6.17 17.97
CA TYR A 283 17.25 5.38 17.16
C TYR A 283 16.54 4.78 15.93
N ASP A 284 15.36 4.23 16.11
CA ASP A 284 14.58 3.65 15.02
C ASP A 284 14.03 4.70 14.05
N PHE A 285 13.82 5.94 14.52
CA PHE A 285 13.43 7.08 13.69
C PHE A 285 14.58 7.76 12.93
N ILE A 286 15.83 7.42 13.23
CA ILE A 286 17.01 8.03 12.60
C ILE A 286 16.99 7.91 11.07
N GLU A 287 16.24 6.94 10.55
CA GLU A 287 16.00 6.75 9.12
C GLU A 287 15.26 7.91 8.45
N SER A 288 14.55 8.74 9.22
CA SER A 288 13.86 9.92 8.68
C SER A 288 14.79 11.10 8.41
N ASN A 289 16.03 11.05 8.91
CA ASN A 289 17.07 12.08 8.74
C ASN A 289 16.66 13.52 9.13
N GLU A 290 15.64 13.68 9.98
CA GLU A 290 15.27 14.98 10.53
C GLU A 290 15.62 15.06 12.02
N PHE A 291 16.38 16.10 12.37
CA PHE A 291 16.87 16.32 13.71
C PHE A 291 16.53 17.75 14.16
N ASP A 292 16.21 17.90 15.45
CA ASP A 292 16.06 19.22 16.07
C ASP A 292 17.43 19.87 16.33
N ALA A 293 17.40 21.08 16.87
CA ALA A 293 18.62 21.84 17.22
C ALA A 293 19.47 21.14 18.30
N GLN A 294 18.94 20.20 19.03
CA GLN A 294 19.60 19.39 20.05
C GLN A 294 20.10 18.03 19.49
N GLY A 295 19.92 17.78 18.18
CA GLY A 295 20.32 16.55 17.53
C GLY A 295 19.40 15.36 17.80
N LYS A 296 18.20 15.59 18.32
CA LYS A 296 17.18 14.55 18.50
C LYS A 296 16.33 14.42 17.26
N VAL A 297 15.91 13.19 16.97
CA VAL A 297 15.05 12.90 15.82
C VAL A 297 13.67 13.54 16.00
N VAL A 298 13.21 14.22 14.98
CA VAL A 298 11.88 14.81 14.94
C VAL A 298 10.89 13.77 14.42
N MET A 299 10.00 13.31 15.30
CA MET A 299 8.95 12.35 14.92
C MET A 299 7.79 13.04 14.23
N SER A 300 7.49 12.63 13.03
CA SER A 300 6.35 13.11 12.23
C SER A 300 5.52 11.95 11.68
N TRP A 301 4.24 12.21 11.39
CA TRP A 301 3.39 11.21 10.77
C TRP A 301 3.89 10.82 9.39
N ILE A 302 4.37 11.80 8.63
CA ILE A 302 4.89 11.60 7.28
C ILE A 302 6.33 12.10 7.23
N ASN A 303 7.25 11.18 6.98
CA ASN A 303 8.69 11.39 6.91
C ASN A 303 9.19 11.15 5.48
N TYR A 304 10.20 11.93 5.09
CA TYR A 304 10.87 11.81 3.80
C TYR A 304 12.39 11.94 3.96
N ALA A 305 13.13 11.02 3.37
CA ALA A 305 14.58 11.06 3.34
C ALA A 305 15.09 11.13 1.89
N PRO A 306 15.51 12.32 1.42
CA PRO A 306 16.01 12.48 0.05
C PRO A 306 17.32 11.71 -0.14
N LEU A 307 17.55 11.17 -1.34
CA LEU A 307 18.86 10.65 -1.73
C LEU A 307 19.80 11.82 -2.06
N GLN A 308 21.11 11.61 -1.88
CA GLN A 308 22.12 12.59 -2.30
C GLN A 308 22.03 12.91 -3.81
N THR A 309 21.61 11.93 -4.61
CA THR A 309 21.38 12.10 -6.05
C THR A 309 20.26 13.07 -6.41
N ASP A 310 19.37 13.41 -5.46
CA ASP A 310 18.25 14.34 -5.67
C ASP A 310 18.70 15.79 -5.81
N THR A 311 19.95 16.08 -5.50
CA THR A 311 20.58 17.40 -5.68
C THR A 311 21.42 17.52 -6.94
N LEU A 312 21.58 16.43 -7.70
CA LEU A 312 22.40 16.44 -8.90
C LEU A 312 21.71 17.14 -10.08
N PRO A 313 22.46 17.79 -10.98
CA PRO A 313 21.89 18.36 -12.19
C PRO A 313 21.18 17.31 -13.03
N GLY A 314 19.97 17.65 -13.53
CA GLY A 314 19.14 16.74 -14.33
C GLY A 314 18.17 15.87 -13.52
N PHE A 315 18.19 15.92 -12.20
CA PHE A 315 17.12 15.31 -11.39
C PHE A 315 15.79 16.08 -11.59
N THR A 316 14.74 15.36 -11.92
CA THR A 316 13.39 15.94 -11.99
C THR A 316 12.79 15.94 -10.59
N PRO A 317 12.46 17.11 -10.03
CA PRO A 317 11.89 17.19 -8.69
C PRO A 317 10.60 16.40 -8.56
N THR A 318 10.43 15.70 -7.45
CA THR A 318 9.19 14.99 -7.11
C THR A 318 8.03 15.97 -7.06
N GLN A 319 6.91 15.62 -7.68
CA GLN A 319 5.66 16.35 -7.57
C GLN A 319 4.96 15.97 -6.27
N TRP A 320 4.75 16.95 -5.38
CA TRP A 320 4.09 16.74 -4.10
C TRP A 320 2.68 17.31 -4.13
N LYS A 321 1.70 16.52 -3.71
CA LYS A 321 0.32 16.94 -3.52
C LYS A 321 -0.22 16.34 -2.22
N ILE A 322 -0.27 17.15 -1.17
CA ILE A 322 -0.87 16.79 0.12
C ILE A 322 -1.95 17.83 0.41
N ALA A 323 -3.22 17.44 0.33
CA ALA A 323 -4.34 18.37 0.43
C ALA A 323 -5.65 17.69 0.81
N HIS A 324 -6.58 18.45 1.36
CA HIS A 324 -7.93 17.99 1.71
C HIS A 324 -7.94 16.79 2.67
N ASN A 325 -6.92 16.68 3.53
CA ASN A 325 -6.90 15.68 4.57
C ASN A 325 -7.45 16.26 5.88
N TYR A 326 -8.18 15.44 6.61
CA TYR A 326 -8.78 15.82 7.89
C TYR A 326 -8.22 14.94 8.99
N TYR A 327 -8.07 15.49 10.20
CA TYR A 327 -7.61 14.71 11.33
C TYR A 327 -8.32 15.07 12.62
N TYR A 328 -8.35 14.10 13.53
CA TYR A 328 -8.89 14.23 14.87
C TYR A 328 -8.03 13.44 15.85
N THR A 329 -7.79 14.04 17.02
CA THR A 329 -7.21 13.35 18.19
C THR A 329 -8.25 13.31 19.27
N SER A 330 -8.60 12.11 19.72
CA SER A 330 -9.64 11.92 20.70
C SER A 330 -9.23 12.38 22.10
N PRO A 331 -10.19 12.82 22.92
CA PRO A 331 -9.93 13.13 24.33
C PRO A 331 -9.41 11.92 25.11
N SER A 332 -9.85 10.71 24.78
CA SER A 332 -9.36 9.47 25.42
C SER A 332 -7.88 9.23 25.15
N LEU A 333 -7.42 9.44 23.94
CA LEU A 333 -6.01 9.31 23.61
C LEU A 333 -5.17 10.41 24.29
N THR A 334 -5.66 11.64 24.29
CA THR A 334 -4.97 12.74 24.98
C THR A 334 -4.85 12.46 26.48
N ALA A 335 -5.92 11.95 27.10
CA ALA A 335 -5.91 11.55 28.52
C ALA A 335 -4.93 10.40 28.79
N ALA A 336 -4.77 9.46 27.87
CA ALA A 336 -3.78 8.40 27.99
C ALA A 336 -2.35 8.96 27.99
N TRP A 337 -2.03 9.91 27.09
CA TRP A 337 -0.73 10.60 27.10
C TRP A 337 -0.52 11.43 28.37
N ASP A 338 -1.57 12.12 28.86
CA ASP A 338 -1.51 12.86 30.13
C ASP A 338 -1.18 11.93 31.30
N THR A 339 -1.79 10.75 31.36
CA THR A 339 -1.52 9.73 32.36
C THR A 339 -0.05 9.27 32.29
N ALA A 340 0.43 8.90 31.12
CA ALA A 340 1.82 8.44 30.95
C ALA A 340 2.84 9.52 31.37
N ARG A 341 2.54 10.79 31.10
CA ARG A 341 3.38 11.92 31.56
C ARG A 341 3.32 12.13 33.07
N ALA A 342 2.12 12.06 33.65
CA ALA A 342 1.92 12.25 35.09
C ALA A 342 2.59 11.16 35.92
N GLU A 343 2.56 9.93 35.45
CA GLU A 343 3.24 8.79 36.08
C GLU A 343 4.77 8.80 35.84
N GLY A 344 5.26 9.72 35.02
CA GLY A 344 6.68 9.82 34.68
C GLY A 344 7.19 8.72 33.76
N TRP A 345 6.31 7.94 33.13
CA TRP A 345 6.67 6.88 32.18
C TRP A 345 7.32 7.45 30.94
N ASP A 346 6.72 8.51 30.39
CA ASP A 346 7.29 9.30 29.29
C ASP A 346 6.87 10.77 29.40
N PRO A 347 7.72 11.61 30.01
CA PRO A 347 7.38 13.01 30.27
C PRO A 347 7.24 13.87 28.99
N THR A 348 7.66 13.34 27.84
CA THR A 348 7.67 14.06 26.55
C THR A 348 6.60 13.57 25.58
N LEU A 349 5.85 12.55 25.96
CA LEU A 349 4.84 11.94 25.10
C LEU A 349 3.75 12.93 24.70
N GLY A 350 3.42 12.99 23.41
CA GLY A 350 2.42 13.90 22.88
C GLY A 350 2.14 13.74 21.38
N PHE A 351 1.47 14.72 20.81
CA PHE A 351 0.94 14.67 19.44
C PHE A 351 2.02 14.54 18.34
N GLY A 352 3.20 15.11 18.53
CA GLY A 352 4.23 15.14 17.50
C GLY A 352 3.94 16.12 16.34
N ARG A 353 4.53 15.88 15.19
CA ARG A 353 4.34 16.67 13.96
C ARG A 353 3.58 15.85 12.91
N ILE A 354 2.76 16.50 12.09
CA ILE A 354 2.09 15.84 10.95
C ILE A 354 3.07 15.66 9.80
N LEU A 355 3.72 16.73 9.38
CA LEU A 355 4.65 16.74 8.25
C LEU A 355 6.06 17.05 8.72
N SER A 356 7.03 16.38 8.16
CA SER A 356 8.43 16.70 8.30
C SER A 356 8.75 18.07 7.68
N ASP A 357 9.82 18.73 8.14
CA ASP A 357 10.21 20.04 7.63
C ASP A 357 10.65 19.96 6.16
N SER A 358 11.25 18.85 5.77
CA SER A 358 11.59 18.57 4.38
C SER A 358 10.36 18.53 3.45
N ILE A 359 9.23 17.98 3.91
CA ILE A 359 7.97 17.96 3.16
C ILE A 359 7.34 19.35 3.13
N LYS A 360 7.29 20.06 4.26
CA LYS A 360 6.77 21.44 4.32
C LYS A 360 7.48 22.37 3.36
N ALA A 361 8.81 22.27 3.30
CA ALA A 361 9.61 23.07 2.37
C ALA A 361 9.25 22.83 0.90
N ARG A 362 8.82 21.61 0.53
CA ARG A 362 8.39 21.25 -0.82
C ARG A 362 6.96 21.68 -1.13
N LEU A 363 6.08 21.65 -0.15
CA LEU A 363 4.70 22.11 -0.30
C LEU A 363 4.60 23.64 -0.30
N GLY A 364 5.52 24.34 0.37
CA GLY A 364 5.46 25.80 0.48
C GLY A 364 4.14 26.28 1.08
N ALA A 365 3.43 27.15 0.37
CA ALA A 365 2.14 27.68 0.81
C ALA A 365 1.05 26.61 0.98
N ASP A 366 1.10 25.52 0.21
CA ASP A 366 0.12 24.42 0.25
C ASP A 366 0.17 23.66 1.58
N THR A 367 1.22 23.83 2.37
CA THR A 367 1.31 23.26 3.73
C THR A 367 0.12 23.64 4.61
N ALA A 368 -0.39 24.87 4.49
CA ALA A 368 -1.49 25.37 5.29
C ALA A 368 -2.83 24.63 5.05
N THR A 369 -3.01 24.05 3.89
CA THR A 369 -4.24 23.35 3.48
C THR A 369 -4.05 21.82 3.38
N ALA A 370 -2.86 21.33 3.72
CA ALA A 370 -2.55 19.91 3.63
C ALA A 370 -3.40 19.06 4.60
N PHE A 371 -3.59 19.56 5.83
CA PHE A 371 -4.38 18.91 6.88
C PHE A 371 -5.25 19.91 7.63
N THR A 372 -6.50 19.53 7.89
CA THR A 372 -7.47 20.32 8.67
C THR A 372 -7.84 19.58 9.96
N ALA A 373 -7.65 20.22 11.10
CA ALA A 373 -8.07 19.66 12.39
C ALA A 373 -9.60 19.68 12.55
N LEU A 374 -10.15 18.62 13.11
CA LEU A 374 -11.54 18.54 13.54
C LEU A 374 -11.63 18.79 15.04
N SER A 375 -12.55 19.65 15.46
CA SER A 375 -12.74 19.98 16.88
C SER A 375 -13.65 18.99 17.62
N ASN A 376 -14.53 18.30 16.90
CA ASN A 376 -15.42 17.28 17.43
C ASN A 376 -15.68 16.25 16.34
N PHE A 377 -15.44 14.99 16.65
CA PHE A 377 -15.56 13.91 15.67
C PHE A 377 -15.90 12.59 16.34
N ALA A 378 -16.76 11.80 15.69
CA ALA A 378 -17.04 10.41 16.07
C ALA A 378 -17.48 9.61 14.83
N PHE A 379 -17.05 8.37 14.76
CA PHE A 379 -17.61 7.40 13.83
C PHE A 379 -18.95 6.85 14.34
N ASN A 380 -19.77 6.35 13.43
CA ASN A 380 -21.07 5.80 13.78
C ASN A 380 -20.97 4.50 14.61
N LYS A 381 -19.97 3.66 14.29
CA LYS A 381 -19.74 2.40 14.99
C LYS A 381 -18.27 1.99 14.85
N VAL A 382 -17.57 2.07 15.94
CA VAL A 382 -16.18 1.61 16.04
C VAL A 382 -16.01 0.79 17.31
N PRO A 383 -15.06 -0.13 17.38
CA PRO A 383 -14.70 -0.86 18.59
C PRO A 383 -14.19 0.05 19.71
N ALA A 384 -13.90 -0.56 20.85
CA ALA A 384 -13.32 0.14 21.98
C ALA A 384 -12.01 0.85 21.63
N PRO A 385 -11.72 2.01 22.24
CA PRO A 385 -10.51 2.77 21.96
C PRO A 385 -9.22 2.00 22.25
N PHE A 386 -8.23 2.22 21.41
CA PHE A 386 -6.89 1.66 21.49
C PHE A 386 -6.05 2.28 22.64
N SER A 387 -6.57 3.30 23.32
CA SER A 387 -5.89 4.04 24.38
C SER A 387 -5.40 3.15 25.54
N ASN A 388 -6.14 2.12 25.92
CA ASN A 388 -5.70 1.19 26.95
C ASN A 388 -4.45 0.40 26.54
N LEU A 389 -4.36 0.01 25.29
CA LEU A 389 -3.16 -0.64 24.75
C LEU A 389 -1.97 0.33 24.76
N MET A 390 -2.22 1.61 24.48
CA MET A 390 -1.17 2.63 24.52
C MET A 390 -0.63 2.85 25.93
N LEU A 391 -1.48 2.87 26.94
CA LEU A 391 -1.07 2.92 28.34
C LEU A 391 -0.20 1.71 28.71
N TRP A 392 -0.62 0.53 28.33
CA TRP A 392 0.16 -0.69 28.58
C TRP A 392 1.55 -0.65 27.93
N PHE A 393 1.66 -0.09 26.72
CA PHE A 393 2.96 0.08 26.07
C PHE A 393 3.82 1.18 26.68
N ALA A 394 3.22 2.24 27.20
CA ALA A 394 3.94 3.35 27.81
C ALA A 394 4.45 2.99 29.23
N GLU A 395 3.80 2.06 29.93
CA GLU A 395 4.16 1.67 31.29
C GLU A 395 5.47 0.86 31.32
N PRO A 396 6.56 1.37 31.94
CA PRO A 396 7.88 0.73 31.92
C PRO A 396 7.96 -0.65 32.58
N THR A 397 7.03 -0.92 33.52
CA THR A 397 6.98 -2.18 34.28
C THR A 397 6.04 -3.20 33.65
N SER A 398 5.25 -2.80 32.65
CA SER A 398 4.41 -3.72 31.91
C SER A 398 5.25 -4.62 31.01
N MET A 399 4.73 -5.79 30.70
CA MET A 399 5.39 -6.67 29.74
C MET A 399 5.42 -6.11 28.32
N GLY A 400 4.69 -5.01 28.07
CA GLY A 400 4.74 -4.20 26.86
C GLY A 400 5.74 -3.06 26.90
N GLY A 401 6.29 -2.75 28.09
CA GLY A 401 7.15 -1.61 28.30
C GLY A 401 8.32 -1.54 27.34
N ALA A 402 8.40 -0.43 26.67
CA ALA A 402 9.41 0.02 25.70
C ALA A 402 9.77 -0.95 24.55
N GLU A 403 9.77 -2.28 24.70
CA GLU A 403 10.33 -3.17 23.68
C GLU A 403 9.68 -4.57 23.55
N GLY A 404 8.45 -4.73 23.96
CA GLY A 404 7.76 -5.95 23.56
C GLY A 404 7.65 -7.02 24.62
N GLY A 405 6.81 -6.77 25.57
CA GLY A 405 6.19 -7.86 26.29
C GLY A 405 5.39 -8.77 25.38
N ASP A 406 5.19 -9.99 25.81
CA ASP A 406 4.45 -11.02 25.09
C ASP A 406 2.91 -10.78 25.06
N GLY A 407 2.43 -9.68 25.62
CA GLY A 407 1.00 -9.37 25.70
C GLY A 407 0.23 -10.17 26.76
N SER A 408 0.87 -11.10 27.45
CA SER A 408 0.20 -12.01 28.38
C SER A 408 -0.50 -11.31 29.56
N GLY A 409 -0.04 -10.13 29.93
CA GLY A 409 -0.63 -9.33 31.01
C GLY A 409 -1.65 -8.30 30.55
N LEU A 410 -1.86 -8.12 29.25
CA LEU A 410 -2.62 -7.00 28.69
C LEU A 410 -4.05 -6.92 29.24
N GLN A 411 -4.81 -8.00 29.20
CA GLN A 411 -6.18 -8.03 29.69
C GLN A 411 -6.28 -7.89 31.21
N ALA A 412 -5.31 -8.41 31.96
CA ALA A 412 -5.29 -8.27 33.40
C ALA A 412 -5.03 -6.83 33.84
N THR A 413 -4.12 -6.15 33.15
CA THR A 413 -3.72 -4.76 33.45
C THR A 413 -4.71 -3.74 32.90
N TYR A 414 -5.23 -3.98 31.69
CA TYR A 414 -6.15 -3.06 30.99
C TYR A 414 -7.39 -3.81 30.52
N PRO A 415 -8.34 -4.09 31.43
CA PRO A 415 -9.58 -4.79 31.11
C PRO A 415 -10.38 -4.00 30.07
N GLY A 416 -10.94 -4.72 29.09
CA GLY A 416 -11.70 -4.14 27.95
C GLY A 416 -10.91 -4.09 26.66
N TYR A 417 -9.61 -4.34 26.66
CA TYR A 417 -8.88 -4.63 25.44
C TYR A 417 -9.00 -6.14 25.15
N ASP A 418 -9.77 -6.45 24.13
CA ASP A 418 -9.88 -7.82 23.62
C ASP A 418 -9.54 -7.80 22.13
N ILE A 419 -8.43 -8.40 21.80
CA ILE A 419 -7.95 -8.55 20.43
C ILE A 419 -8.92 -9.33 19.54
N HIS A 420 -9.79 -10.17 20.14
CA HIS A 420 -10.82 -10.92 19.42
C HIS A 420 -12.05 -10.07 19.11
N THR A 421 -12.31 -9.04 19.87
CA THR A 421 -13.44 -8.14 19.62
C THR A 421 -13.16 -7.13 18.55
N THR A 422 -11.90 -7.03 18.09
CA THR A 422 -11.57 -6.15 16.97
C THR A 422 -12.22 -6.68 15.71
N PRO A 423 -13.04 -5.88 15.03
CA PRO A 423 -13.84 -6.38 13.93
C PRO A 423 -12.99 -6.78 12.73
N TYR A 424 -13.04 -8.05 12.39
CA TYR A 424 -12.47 -8.55 11.15
C TYR A 424 -13.47 -8.51 9.99
N TYR A 425 -14.70 -8.09 10.25
CA TYR A 425 -15.77 -8.15 9.28
C TYR A 425 -16.35 -6.76 9.01
N ARG A 426 -16.69 -6.50 7.76
CA ARG A 426 -17.27 -5.22 7.33
C ARG A 426 -18.57 -4.87 8.05
N ASP A 427 -19.34 -5.86 8.49
CA ASP A 427 -20.63 -5.69 9.15
C ASP A 427 -20.51 -5.32 10.65
N THR A 428 -19.34 -5.51 11.24
CA THR A 428 -19.10 -5.18 12.66
C THR A 428 -18.55 -3.78 12.88
N MET A 429 -18.10 -3.09 11.82
CA MET A 429 -17.52 -1.76 11.85
C MET A 429 -18.24 -0.82 10.87
N SER A 430 -18.36 0.45 11.22
CA SER A 430 -18.76 1.52 10.32
C SER A 430 -17.94 2.78 10.62
N ALA A 431 -17.01 3.10 9.73
CA ALA A 431 -16.27 4.36 9.79
C ALA A 431 -17.00 5.51 9.06
N ALA A 432 -18.31 5.39 8.83
CA ALA A 432 -19.14 6.53 8.51
C ALA A 432 -19.23 7.48 9.70
N TYR A 433 -19.38 8.77 9.44
CA TYR A 433 -19.49 9.83 10.42
C TYR A 433 -20.59 10.82 10.02
N SER A 434 -20.92 11.75 10.92
CA SER A 434 -22.01 12.72 10.72
C SER A 434 -21.83 13.57 9.46
N THR A 435 -22.90 13.74 8.70
CA THR A 435 -22.97 14.67 7.55
C THR A 435 -22.78 16.13 7.92
N ALA A 436 -22.91 16.47 9.21
CA ALA A 436 -22.64 17.81 9.74
C ALA A 436 -21.13 18.07 9.98
N SER A 437 -20.29 17.04 9.89
CA SER A 437 -18.83 17.22 10.02
C SER A 437 -18.29 18.01 8.84
N PRO A 438 -17.36 18.97 9.06
CA PRO A 438 -16.66 19.66 7.96
C PRO A 438 -15.95 18.70 6.98
N ALA A 439 -15.55 17.52 7.45
CA ALA A 439 -14.93 16.49 6.62
C ALA A 439 -15.91 15.88 5.59
N TYR A 440 -17.23 15.96 5.81
CA TYR A 440 -18.22 15.30 4.95
C TYR A 440 -18.28 15.88 3.52
N THR A 441 -17.98 17.16 3.39
CA THR A 441 -17.86 17.83 2.06
C THR A 441 -16.48 18.38 1.81
N GLY A 442 -15.50 17.97 2.61
CA GLY A 442 -14.18 18.56 2.67
C GLY A 442 -13.18 18.01 1.66
N ALA A 443 -13.44 16.84 1.09
CA ALA A 443 -12.62 16.30 0.02
C ALA A 443 -12.85 17.04 -1.31
N TRP A 444 -11.94 16.86 -2.24
CA TRP A 444 -12.04 17.47 -3.57
C TRP A 444 -13.38 17.13 -4.24
N GLY A 445 -14.04 18.13 -4.78
CA GLY A 445 -15.35 17.95 -5.42
C GLY A 445 -16.53 17.88 -4.47
N GLY A 446 -16.33 18.17 -3.18
CA GLY A 446 -17.39 18.17 -2.17
C GLY A 446 -17.78 16.77 -1.66
N PHE A 447 -16.89 15.80 -1.80
CA PHE A 447 -17.09 14.44 -1.29
C PHE A 447 -16.67 14.31 0.19
N PRO A 448 -17.12 13.24 0.89
CA PRO A 448 -16.61 12.90 2.21
C PRO A 448 -15.09 12.60 2.17
N ALA A 449 -14.34 13.14 3.11
CA ALA A 449 -12.96 12.75 3.32
C ALA A 449 -12.90 11.37 3.99
N GLY A 450 -11.92 10.55 3.60
CA GLY A 450 -11.80 9.18 4.05
C GLY A 450 -12.41 8.17 3.10
N ASP A 451 -12.56 6.95 3.56
CA ASP A 451 -13.01 5.80 2.78
C ASP A 451 -14.48 5.95 2.34
N LEU A 452 -14.69 6.12 1.06
CA LEU A 452 -16.01 6.28 0.45
C LEU A 452 -16.85 5.01 0.45
N ASN A 453 -16.31 3.85 0.81
CA ASN A 453 -17.10 2.63 0.98
C ASN A 453 -18.18 2.77 2.06
N TRP A 454 -17.97 3.68 3.01
CA TRP A 454 -18.95 4.00 4.06
C TRP A 454 -20.06 4.95 3.59
N TYR A 455 -19.93 5.48 2.37
CA TYR A 455 -20.89 6.39 1.72
C TYR A 455 -21.19 5.94 0.29
N PRO A 456 -21.94 4.84 0.08
CA PRO A 456 -22.09 4.21 -1.24
C PRO A 456 -22.62 5.15 -2.33
N SER A 457 -23.55 6.04 -2.00
CA SER A 457 -24.09 7.02 -2.95
C SER A 457 -23.04 8.06 -3.37
N ALA A 458 -22.26 8.57 -2.41
CA ALA A 458 -21.16 9.50 -2.70
C ALA A 458 -20.07 8.81 -3.52
N LYS A 459 -19.73 7.56 -3.18
CA LYS A 459 -18.76 6.74 -3.93
C LYS A 459 -19.19 6.53 -5.37
N ALA A 460 -20.44 6.20 -5.63
CA ALA A 460 -20.97 6.01 -6.97
C ALA A 460 -20.85 7.29 -7.81
N THR A 461 -21.16 8.45 -7.22
CA THR A 461 -21.00 9.75 -7.86
C THR A 461 -19.52 10.08 -8.12
N TRP A 462 -18.67 9.86 -7.12
CA TRP A 462 -17.22 10.06 -7.23
C TRP A 462 -16.62 9.21 -8.35
N ALA A 463 -16.97 7.93 -8.41
CA ALA A 463 -16.50 7.02 -9.45
C ALA A 463 -16.85 7.50 -10.86
N THR A 464 -18.08 7.99 -11.08
CA THR A 464 -18.50 8.53 -12.39
C THR A 464 -17.81 9.85 -12.74
N THR A 465 -17.52 10.68 -11.73
CA THR A 465 -16.78 11.94 -11.92
C THR A 465 -15.32 11.66 -12.23
N ALA A 466 -14.70 10.71 -11.55
CA ALA A 466 -13.32 10.28 -11.81
C ALA A 466 -13.17 9.69 -13.22
N VAL A 467 -14.14 8.89 -13.69
CA VAL A 467 -14.16 8.35 -15.06
C VAL A 467 -14.25 9.47 -16.10
N LYS A 468 -15.09 10.50 -15.88
CA LYS A 468 -15.15 11.67 -16.77
C LYS A 468 -13.83 12.41 -16.83
N ALA A 469 -13.17 12.62 -15.69
CA ALA A 469 -11.85 13.26 -15.63
C ALA A 469 -10.76 12.41 -16.32
N ALA A 470 -10.82 11.09 -16.16
CA ALA A 470 -9.92 10.15 -16.82
C ALA A 470 -10.11 10.11 -18.34
N ASN A 471 -11.36 10.13 -18.82
CA ASN A 471 -11.66 10.14 -20.25
C ASN A 471 -11.22 11.42 -20.97
N THR A 472 -10.93 12.49 -20.24
CA THR A 472 -10.40 13.74 -20.83
C THR A 472 -8.88 13.77 -20.92
N THR A 473 -8.14 12.80 -20.34
CA THR A 473 -6.66 12.91 -20.20
C THR A 473 -5.84 11.64 -20.42
N VAL A 474 -6.43 10.47 -20.68
CA VAL A 474 -5.66 9.27 -20.99
C VAL A 474 -5.91 8.84 -22.43
N PRO A 475 -4.90 8.94 -23.31
CA PRO A 475 -4.98 8.30 -24.62
C PRO A 475 -5.01 6.78 -24.42
N ASN A 476 -6.14 6.18 -24.68
CA ASN A 476 -6.32 4.71 -24.66
C ASN A 476 -5.73 4.06 -25.93
N LYS A 477 -4.62 4.61 -26.44
CA LYS A 477 -4.06 4.20 -27.72
C LYS A 477 -2.54 4.17 -27.65
N PHE A 478 -1.97 3.05 -28.07
CA PHE A 478 -0.55 2.95 -28.38
C PHE A 478 -0.22 3.97 -29.47
N SER A 479 0.59 4.97 -29.17
CA SER A 479 0.93 6.06 -30.10
C SER A 479 2.36 6.55 -29.90
N LEU A 480 2.95 7.01 -31.01
CA LEU A 480 4.27 7.62 -31.06
C LEU A 480 4.15 8.98 -31.72
N GLU A 481 4.54 10.04 -31.04
CA GLU A 481 4.48 11.40 -31.58
C GLU A 481 5.71 11.72 -32.43
N GLN A 482 5.60 12.77 -33.25
CA GLN A 482 6.75 13.31 -33.96
C GLN A 482 7.68 13.96 -32.93
N ASN A 483 8.99 13.65 -33.02
CA ASN A 483 9.98 14.27 -32.15
C ASN A 483 9.99 15.80 -32.34
N TYR A 484 10.21 16.52 -31.26
CA TYR A 484 10.28 17.98 -31.29
C TYR A 484 11.48 18.49 -30.47
N PRO A 485 12.28 19.42 -31.06
CA PRO A 485 12.23 19.91 -32.42
C PRO A 485 12.58 18.82 -33.47
N ASN A 486 12.13 19.03 -34.71
CA ASN A 486 12.51 18.25 -35.88
C ASN A 486 12.48 19.15 -37.13
N PRO A 487 13.59 19.54 -37.77
CA PRO A 487 14.98 19.10 -37.46
C PRO A 487 15.47 19.54 -36.09
N PHE A 488 16.50 18.86 -35.56
CA PHE A 488 17.07 19.11 -34.23
C PHE A 488 18.59 19.16 -34.19
N ASN A 489 19.17 19.80 -33.14
CA ASN A 489 20.60 19.97 -32.96
C ASN A 489 20.95 20.10 -31.45
N PRO A 490 21.75 19.21 -30.85
CA PRO A 490 21.86 17.80 -31.19
C PRO A 490 20.81 16.96 -30.46
N SER A 491 19.90 17.60 -29.68
CA SER A 491 18.93 16.94 -28.83
C SER A 491 17.49 17.19 -29.26
N THR A 492 16.63 16.20 -29.03
CA THR A 492 15.20 16.29 -29.31
C THR A 492 14.40 15.51 -28.26
N GLN A 493 13.10 15.81 -28.14
CA GLN A 493 12.17 15.06 -27.30
C GLN A 493 11.34 14.11 -28.16
N ILE A 494 11.18 12.89 -27.68
CA ILE A 494 10.25 11.90 -28.23
C ILE A 494 9.16 11.63 -27.19
N LYS A 495 7.90 11.82 -27.60
CA LYS A 495 6.73 11.51 -26.78
C LYS A 495 5.98 10.32 -27.35
N PHE A 496 5.49 9.45 -26.45
CA PHE A 496 4.65 8.34 -26.85
C PHE A 496 3.69 7.93 -25.74
N ASN A 497 2.66 7.17 -26.11
CA ASN A 497 1.70 6.61 -25.18
C ASN A 497 1.70 5.09 -25.28
N LEU A 498 1.68 4.42 -24.14
CA LEU A 498 1.44 3.00 -24.02
C LEU A 498 -0.01 2.79 -23.54
N GLY A 499 -0.83 2.19 -24.38
CA GLY A 499 -2.23 1.91 -24.06
C GLY A 499 -2.42 0.79 -23.03
N GLN A 500 -1.38 -0.02 -22.81
CA GLN A 500 -1.37 -1.14 -21.88
C GLN A 500 0.01 -1.29 -21.23
N PRO A 501 0.12 -1.81 -20.01
CA PRO A 501 1.41 -2.15 -19.44
C PRO A 501 2.05 -3.32 -20.18
N GLY A 502 3.37 -3.32 -20.31
CA GLY A 502 4.10 -4.41 -20.98
C GLY A 502 5.55 -4.09 -21.25
N MET A 503 6.27 -5.10 -21.75
CA MET A 503 7.60 -4.91 -22.27
C MET A 503 7.55 -3.99 -23.48
N MET A 504 8.35 -2.94 -23.47
CA MET A 504 8.49 -2.01 -24.58
C MET A 504 9.94 -1.76 -24.92
N SER A 505 10.19 -1.29 -26.12
CA SER A 505 11.49 -0.73 -26.51
C SER A 505 11.31 0.51 -27.38
N LEU A 506 12.15 1.53 -27.13
CA LEU A 506 12.30 2.70 -27.98
C LEU A 506 13.75 2.75 -28.47
N LYS A 507 13.95 2.54 -29.76
CA LYS A 507 15.26 2.40 -30.39
C LYS A 507 15.41 3.33 -31.58
N VAL A 508 16.65 3.80 -31.84
CA VAL A 508 16.99 4.65 -32.97
C VAL A 508 17.81 3.87 -34.00
N TYR A 509 17.50 4.10 -35.26
CA TYR A 509 18.10 3.42 -36.41
C TYR A 509 18.60 4.44 -37.44
N ASN A 510 19.69 4.10 -38.15
CA ASN A 510 20.17 4.86 -39.29
C ASN A 510 19.38 4.50 -40.59
N LEU A 511 19.73 5.12 -41.70
CA LEU A 511 19.09 4.85 -43.01
C LEU A 511 19.28 3.42 -43.52
N LEU A 512 20.31 2.72 -43.04
CA LEU A 512 20.57 1.34 -43.41
C LEU A 512 19.81 0.33 -42.52
N GLY A 513 18.97 0.82 -41.59
CA GLY A 513 18.22 -0.02 -40.66
C GLY A 513 19.04 -0.56 -39.49
N GLN A 514 20.28 -0.12 -39.32
CA GLN A 514 21.13 -0.51 -38.21
C GLN A 514 20.72 0.28 -36.96
N MET A 515 20.55 -0.42 -35.82
CA MET A 515 20.29 0.21 -34.53
C MET A 515 21.54 0.96 -34.08
N VAL A 516 21.36 2.26 -33.80
CA VAL A 516 22.46 3.15 -33.38
C VAL A 516 22.35 3.54 -31.92
N GLN A 517 21.15 3.53 -31.35
CA GLN A 517 20.92 3.87 -29.93
C GLN A 517 19.68 3.15 -29.40
N VAL A 518 19.77 2.65 -28.17
CA VAL A 518 18.61 2.27 -27.35
C VAL A 518 18.29 3.49 -26.47
N VAL A 519 17.09 4.02 -26.60
CA VAL A 519 16.62 5.16 -25.80
C VAL A 519 16.05 4.64 -24.49
N ASP A 520 15.19 3.63 -24.58
CA ASP A 520 14.62 2.92 -23.44
C ASP A 520 14.19 1.50 -23.83
N GLU A 521 14.34 0.56 -22.91
CA GLU A 521 13.89 -0.82 -23.08
C GLU A 521 13.55 -1.41 -21.71
N GLY A 522 12.35 -1.98 -21.57
CA GLY A 522 11.94 -2.61 -20.32
C GLY A 522 10.43 -2.66 -20.15
N GLN A 523 10.02 -3.13 -19.00
CA GLN A 523 8.61 -3.16 -18.65
C GLN A 523 8.15 -1.76 -18.22
N ARG A 524 7.06 -1.28 -18.83
CA ARG A 524 6.47 0.02 -18.53
C ARG A 524 4.96 -0.12 -18.28
N ALA A 525 4.45 0.74 -17.42
CA ALA A 525 3.00 0.86 -17.20
C ALA A 525 2.30 1.50 -18.42
N ALA A 526 0.99 1.41 -18.49
CA ALA A 526 0.22 2.23 -19.43
C ALA A 526 0.37 3.71 -19.04
N GLY A 527 0.57 4.60 -20.02
CA GLY A 527 0.76 6.01 -19.74
C GLY A 527 1.48 6.77 -20.86
N GLU A 528 1.64 8.06 -20.63
CA GLU A 528 2.40 8.95 -21.50
C GLU A 528 3.85 9.05 -21.04
N TYR A 529 4.78 8.97 -21.99
CA TYR A 529 6.23 9.01 -21.76
C TYR A 529 6.88 10.06 -22.62
N THR A 530 7.88 10.75 -22.07
CA THR A 530 8.69 11.73 -22.78
C THR A 530 10.17 11.46 -22.51
N TYR A 531 10.95 11.27 -23.56
CA TYR A 531 12.38 11.04 -23.50
C TYR A 531 13.16 12.13 -24.23
N ASN A 532 14.21 12.62 -23.57
CA ASN A 532 15.20 13.48 -24.21
C ASN A 532 16.25 12.59 -24.88
N VAL A 533 16.39 12.73 -26.18
CA VAL A 533 17.34 11.97 -26.98
C VAL A 533 18.47 12.87 -27.45
N ASP A 534 19.67 12.60 -26.97
CA ASP A 534 20.90 13.27 -27.39
C ASP A 534 21.61 12.45 -28.48
N MET A 535 21.78 13.08 -29.64
CA MET A 535 22.41 12.52 -30.80
C MET A 535 23.75 13.21 -31.16
N SER A 536 24.39 13.84 -30.16
CA SER A 536 25.66 14.60 -30.34
C SER A 536 26.79 13.77 -30.94
N ARG A 537 26.77 12.45 -30.72
CA ARG A 537 27.80 11.49 -31.21
C ARG A 537 27.58 11.04 -32.66
N PHE A 538 26.43 11.37 -33.27
CA PHE A 538 26.04 10.86 -34.58
C PHE A 538 26.17 11.95 -35.65
N ALA A 539 26.39 11.55 -36.89
CA ALA A 539 26.49 12.49 -38.02
C ALA A 539 25.14 13.13 -38.35
N SER A 540 25.17 14.34 -38.90
CA SER A 540 23.97 14.95 -39.47
C SER A 540 23.35 14.03 -40.52
N GLY A 541 22.02 13.92 -40.52
CA GLY A 541 21.33 13.00 -41.40
C GLY A 541 19.95 12.57 -40.93
N VAL A 542 19.35 11.69 -41.69
CA VAL A 542 18.03 11.10 -41.41
C VAL A 542 18.21 9.87 -40.53
N TYR A 543 17.43 9.80 -39.47
CA TYR A 543 17.30 8.66 -38.56
C TYR A 543 15.84 8.29 -38.42
N PHE A 544 15.60 7.07 -37.93
CA PHE A 544 14.28 6.57 -37.57
C PHE A 544 14.27 6.18 -36.10
N TYR A 545 13.22 6.45 -35.39
CA TYR A 545 12.98 5.91 -34.07
C TYR A 545 11.75 5.03 -34.07
N ARG A 546 11.83 3.92 -33.35
CA ARG A 546 10.84 2.85 -33.36
C ARG A 546 10.45 2.48 -31.94
N LEU A 547 9.17 2.54 -31.69
CA LEU A 547 8.52 2.09 -30.46
C LEU A 547 7.88 0.74 -30.69
N GLU A 548 8.19 -0.23 -29.83
CA GLU A 548 7.63 -1.59 -29.87
C GLU A 548 7.04 -1.94 -28.52
N GLN A 549 5.87 -2.60 -28.53
CA GLN A 549 5.25 -3.21 -27.36
C GLN A 549 4.42 -4.42 -27.79
N GLY A 550 4.88 -5.62 -27.48
CA GLY A 550 4.25 -6.85 -27.94
C GLY A 550 4.20 -6.90 -29.47
N THR A 551 2.99 -6.98 -30.05
CA THR A 551 2.78 -6.95 -31.52
C THR A 551 2.63 -5.54 -32.08
N ASN A 552 2.55 -4.51 -31.25
CA ASN A 552 2.41 -3.13 -31.69
C ASN A 552 3.77 -2.53 -32.01
N VAL A 553 3.90 -1.95 -33.21
CA VAL A 553 5.12 -1.30 -33.67
C VAL A 553 4.78 0.02 -34.36
N LEU A 554 5.41 1.11 -33.94
CA LEU A 554 5.32 2.42 -34.59
C LEU A 554 6.71 2.94 -34.89
N THR A 555 6.90 3.53 -36.08
CA THR A 555 8.16 4.11 -36.50
C THR A 555 7.94 5.52 -37.03
N LYS A 556 8.86 6.44 -36.68
CA LYS A 556 8.86 7.80 -37.19
C LYS A 556 10.27 8.22 -37.62
N LYS A 557 10.30 9.19 -38.51
CA LYS A 557 11.54 9.80 -39.08
C LYS A 557 11.92 11.03 -38.27
N MET A 558 13.22 11.25 -38.05
CA MET A 558 13.79 12.46 -37.48
C MET A 558 15.02 12.91 -38.28
N LEU A 559 15.28 14.22 -38.27
CA LEU A 559 16.40 14.84 -39.00
C LEU A 559 17.33 15.56 -38.03
N LEU A 560 18.56 15.05 -37.93
CA LEU A 560 19.64 15.66 -37.15
C LEU A 560 20.39 16.64 -38.05
N LEU A 561 20.50 17.87 -37.62
CA LEU A 561 21.33 18.93 -38.25
C LEU A 561 22.36 19.41 -37.23
N LYS A 562 23.62 19.34 -37.55
CA LYS A 562 24.70 19.94 -36.78
C LYS A 562 25.22 21.19 -37.46
#